data_22923717e4021a27364a711899501541
#
_entry.id   22923717e4021a27364a711899501541
#
_cell.length_a   1.000
_cell.length_b   1.000
_cell.length_c   1.000
_cell.angle_alpha   90.00
_cell.angle_beta   90.00
_cell.angle_gamma   90.00
#
_symmetry.space_group_name_H-M   'P 1'
#
loop_
_entity.id
_entity.type
_entity.pdbx_description
1 polymer ?
#
loop_
_entity_poly.entity_id
_entity_poly.type
_entity_poly.pdbx_seq_one_letter_code
_entity_poly.pdbx_strand_id
1 'polypeptide(L)'
;MLGNSRIAQAALVAALAGAGLVAPAPAHAAVSRAELALRWAPVHYQDVDATGSHALGGKSDYLTRVDFDGDLVGRDNWDDAATAGASFAAAAYYDVVETSTHWYLTYFFYHPRDWVDHPFFETEHENDGEGLTLAVEKDGSTYGVLRGMVTVAHSDFYSYTPAGGTWTSGAESVDGTVQLQSSPHDSFQHPATAQEAKGHGLKAYPQITINGDGIVYYPSTVGETPSSGNDRDVQYQLIDLFAADGLWAQRNNTSLFVSLGTFAGDDSGDCGQGTWDCTTDSANAPWGWDDGNDAPARGELATDPAKLSAAYFTIPGSLSRTYTYNPYSSAAAALKKAAETLPRTID
;
A
#
# COMPACT_ATOMS: atom_id res chain seq x y z
N MET A 1 21.38 100.39 -24.60
CA MET A 1 22.31 99.36 -24.11
C MET A 1 21.46 98.13 -23.88
N LEU A 2 21.71 97.18 -24.67
CA LEU A 2 20.86 95.95 -24.80
C LEU A 2 21.28 94.90 -23.77
N GLY A 3 20.35 94.40 -22.99
CA GLY A 3 20.54 93.29 -22.08
C GLY A 3 19.81 92.02 -22.59
N ASN A 4 20.56 90.99 -22.96
CA ASN A 4 20.03 89.71 -23.43
C ASN A 4 19.57 88.80 -22.26
N SER A 5 18.37 88.51 -22.26
CA SER A 5 17.79 87.47 -21.37
C SER A 5 17.82 86.06 -22.05
N ARG A 6 18.54 85.15 -21.47
CA ARG A 6 18.57 83.74 -21.94
C ARG A 6 17.49 82.95 -21.14
N ILE A 7 16.53 82.40 -21.89
CA ILE A 7 15.53 81.47 -21.36
C ILE A 7 16.15 80.07 -21.38
N ALA A 8 16.25 79.44 -20.23
CA ALA A 8 16.65 78.07 -20.11
C ALA A 8 15.41 77.19 -20.24
N GLN A 9 15.36 76.37 -21.27
CA GLN A 9 14.33 75.28 -21.40
C GLN A 9 14.80 74.06 -20.59
N ALA A 10 14.00 73.68 -19.56
CA ALA A 10 14.16 72.44 -18.86
C ALA A 10 13.39 71.32 -19.59
N ALA A 11 14.13 70.35 -20.10
CA ALA A 11 13.52 69.12 -20.68
C ALA A 11 13.12 68.15 -19.59
N LEU A 12 11.83 67.88 -19.47
CA LEU A 12 11.26 66.87 -18.56
C LEU A 12 11.32 65.49 -19.23
N VAL A 13 12.24 64.62 -18.76
CA VAL A 13 12.31 63.22 -19.20
C VAL A 13 11.32 62.40 -18.34
N ALA A 14 10.20 62.02 -18.93
CA ALA A 14 9.27 61.08 -18.32
C ALA A 14 9.79 59.64 -18.47
N ALA A 15 10.25 59.05 -17.38
CA ALA A 15 10.58 57.62 -17.33
C ALA A 15 9.28 56.82 -17.19
N LEU A 16 8.83 56.16 -18.26
CA LEU A 16 7.80 55.14 -18.21
C LEU A 16 8.40 53.87 -17.58
N ALA A 17 8.10 53.62 -16.30
CA ALA A 17 8.33 52.35 -15.67
C ALA A 17 7.27 51.36 -16.22
N GLY A 18 7.67 50.53 -17.18
CA GLY A 18 6.88 49.40 -17.66
C GLY A 18 6.78 48.33 -16.57
N ALA A 19 5.67 48.32 -15.81
CA ALA A 19 5.33 47.18 -14.98
C ALA A 19 4.95 46.00 -15.90
N GLY A 20 5.90 45.13 -16.16
CA GLY A 20 5.67 43.88 -16.84
C GLY A 20 4.66 43.03 -16.00
N LEU A 21 3.43 42.89 -16.47
CA LEU A 21 2.50 41.90 -15.96
C LEU A 21 3.11 40.52 -16.23
N VAL A 22 3.76 39.95 -15.22
CA VAL A 22 4.11 38.52 -15.23
C VAL A 22 2.77 37.77 -15.17
N ALA A 23 2.33 37.23 -16.29
CA ALA A 23 1.18 36.34 -16.28
C ALA A 23 1.48 35.20 -15.30
N PRO A 24 0.57 34.85 -14.38
CA PRO A 24 0.75 33.69 -13.54
C PRO A 24 0.95 32.47 -14.44
N ALA A 25 1.98 31.68 -14.15
CA ALA A 25 2.17 30.39 -14.82
C ALA A 25 0.86 29.58 -14.68
N PRO A 26 0.44 28.86 -15.72
CA PRO A 26 -0.76 28.03 -15.62
C PRO A 26 -0.57 27.10 -14.42
N ALA A 27 -1.52 27.17 -13.47
CA ALA A 27 -1.56 26.22 -12.38
C ALA A 27 -1.68 24.83 -13.00
N HIS A 28 -0.63 24.01 -12.85
CA HIS A 28 -0.75 22.59 -13.19
C HIS A 28 -1.95 22.03 -12.41
N ALA A 29 -2.84 21.34 -13.10
CA ALA A 29 -3.91 20.61 -12.41
C ALA A 29 -3.25 19.69 -11.37
N ALA A 30 -3.74 19.74 -10.14
CA ALA A 30 -3.23 18.87 -9.09
C ALA A 30 -3.43 17.41 -9.54
N VAL A 31 -2.39 16.60 -9.43
CA VAL A 31 -2.48 15.17 -9.73
C VAL A 31 -3.59 14.53 -8.88
N SER A 32 -4.43 13.72 -9.48
CA SER A 32 -5.46 12.99 -8.74
C SER A 32 -4.84 11.90 -7.87
N ARG A 33 -5.53 11.50 -6.80
CA ARG A 33 -5.05 10.41 -5.93
C ARG A 33 -4.95 9.08 -6.68
N ALA A 34 -5.85 8.82 -7.62
CA ALA A 34 -5.80 7.63 -8.46
C ALA A 34 -4.57 7.63 -9.39
N GLU A 35 -4.27 8.75 -10.03
CA GLU A 35 -3.04 8.88 -10.84
C GLU A 35 -1.78 8.76 -9.99
N LEU A 36 -1.78 9.34 -8.78
CA LEU A 36 -0.67 9.23 -7.85
C LEU A 36 -0.48 7.78 -7.38
N ALA A 37 -1.58 7.10 -7.04
CA ALA A 37 -1.56 5.69 -6.67
C ALA A 37 -1.04 4.81 -7.81
N LEU A 38 -1.53 5.00 -9.03
CA LEU A 38 -1.05 4.23 -10.19
C LEU A 38 0.44 4.47 -10.45
N ARG A 39 0.89 5.73 -10.33
CA ARG A 39 2.30 6.10 -10.50
C ARG A 39 3.25 5.40 -9.53
N TRP A 40 2.82 5.20 -8.28
CA TRP A 40 3.67 4.67 -7.23
C TRP A 40 3.36 3.22 -6.86
N ALA A 41 2.32 2.62 -7.44
CA ALA A 41 2.02 1.21 -7.22
C ALA A 41 3.20 0.31 -7.59
N PRO A 42 3.54 -0.72 -6.81
CA PRO A 42 4.74 -1.49 -7.04
C PRO A 42 4.65 -2.44 -8.26
N VAL A 43 5.79 -2.68 -8.88
CA VAL A 43 6.00 -3.94 -9.60
C VAL A 43 6.17 -5.01 -8.54
N HIS A 44 5.31 -6.00 -8.57
CA HIS A 44 5.20 -6.99 -7.51
C HIS A 44 5.58 -8.38 -8.02
N TYR A 45 6.52 -9.03 -7.32
CA TYR A 45 7.02 -10.37 -7.59
C TYR A 45 6.38 -11.33 -6.58
N GLN A 46 5.53 -12.22 -7.04
CA GLN A 46 4.88 -13.25 -6.22
C GLN A 46 5.57 -14.59 -6.42
N ASP A 47 6.13 -15.19 -5.36
CA ASP A 47 6.49 -16.60 -5.38
C ASP A 47 5.23 -17.46 -5.41
N VAL A 48 5.25 -18.58 -6.11
CA VAL A 48 4.08 -19.46 -6.28
C VAL A 48 4.49 -20.88 -6.06
N ASP A 49 3.82 -21.57 -5.15
CA ASP A 49 3.93 -23.02 -5.03
C ASP A 49 2.68 -23.69 -5.63
N ALA A 50 2.87 -24.37 -6.76
CA ALA A 50 1.78 -25.04 -7.45
C ALA A 50 1.59 -26.50 -7.04
N THR A 51 2.39 -27.01 -6.08
CA THR A 51 2.55 -28.44 -5.84
C THR A 51 1.83 -28.99 -4.62
N GLY A 52 1.47 -28.16 -3.66
CA GLY A 52 0.81 -28.57 -2.43
C GLY A 52 -0.65 -28.98 -2.60
N SER A 53 -1.18 -29.70 -1.63
CA SER A 53 -2.61 -30.09 -1.61
C SER A 53 -3.55 -28.87 -1.56
N HIS A 54 -3.12 -27.79 -0.93
CA HIS A 54 -3.88 -26.55 -0.76
C HIS A 54 -3.53 -25.46 -1.78
N ALA A 55 -2.56 -25.74 -2.64
CA ALA A 55 -2.05 -24.80 -3.64
C ALA A 55 -3.06 -24.39 -4.73
N LEU A 56 -4.10 -25.18 -4.96
CA LEU A 56 -5.05 -25.01 -6.09
C LEU A 56 -4.34 -24.87 -7.46
N GLY A 57 -3.18 -25.55 -7.61
CA GLY A 57 -2.33 -25.42 -8.81
C GLY A 57 -1.66 -24.05 -8.90
N GLY A 58 -1.38 -23.43 -7.78
CA GLY A 58 -0.75 -22.11 -7.61
C GLY A 58 -1.72 -20.97 -7.37
N LYS A 59 -3.03 -21.20 -7.51
CA LYS A 59 -4.03 -20.12 -7.39
C LYS A 59 -4.19 -19.60 -5.95
N SER A 60 -3.82 -20.38 -4.95
CA SER A 60 -3.83 -19.93 -3.56
C SER A 60 -2.87 -18.78 -3.31
N ASP A 61 -1.82 -18.65 -4.13
CA ASP A 61 -0.84 -17.56 -4.06
C ASP A 61 -1.15 -16.40 -5.03
N TYR A 62 -2.29 -16.42 -5.74
CA TYR A 62 -2.62 -15.34 -6.67
C TYR A 62 -3.22 -14.14 -5.94
N LEU A 63 -2.79 -12.93 -6.36
CA LEU A 63 -3.47 -11.70 -5.96
C LEU A 63 -4.90 -11.68 -6.48
N THR A 64 -5.84 -11.34 -5.63
CA THR A 64 -7.24 -11.24 -6.04
C THR A 64 -8.01 -10.15 -5.27
N ARG A 65 -9.27 -9.96 -5.61
CA ARG A 65 -10.20 -9.14 -4.83
C ARG A 65 -10.69 -9.91 -3.62
N VAL A 66 -11.10 -9.19 -2.59
CA VAL A 66 -11.74 -9.79 -1.40
C VAL A 66 -13.07 -10.47 -1.74
N ASP A 67 -13.81 -9.93 -2.73
CA ASP A 67 -15.06 -10.47 -3.26
C ASP A 67 -14.85 -11.34 -4.52
N PHE A 68 -13.78 -12.14 -4.55
CA PHE A 68 -13.35 -12.92 -5.73
C PHE A 68 -14.35 -14.02 -6.12
N ASP A 69 -15.17 -14.46 -5.21
CA ASP A 69 -16.23 -15.47 -5.34
C ASP A 69 -17.61 -14.87 -5.64
N GLY A 70 -17.74 -13.54 -5.49
CA GLY A 70 -18.95 -12.77 -5.77
C GLY A 70 -19.72 -12.35 -4.53
N ASP A 71 -19.18 -12.59 -3.31
CA ASP A 71 -19.78 -12.12 -2.07
C ASP A 71 -18.77 -11.51 -1.09
N LEU A 72 -19.12 -11.31 0.16
CA LEU A 72 -18.31 -10.69 1.21
C LEU A 72 -18.49 -11.44 2.53
N VAL A 73 -18.49 -12.75 2.44
CA VAL A 73 -18.44 -13.67 3.57
C VAL A 73 -17.01 -14.20 3.68
N GLY A 74 -16.31 -13.89 4.75
CA GLY A 74 -14.89 -14.27 4.87
C GLY A 74 -14.68 -15.72 5.31
N ARG A 75 -15.71 -16.40 5.86
CA ARG A 75 -15.56 -17.73 6.47
C ARG A 75 -15.66 -18.89 5.51
N ASP A 76 -15.95 -18.65 4.26
CA ASP A 76 -16.05 -19.67 3.20
C ASP A 76 -15.04 -19.43 2.08
N ASN A 77 -14.19 -18.42 2.22
CA ASN A 77 -13.20 -18.05 1.21
C ASN A 77 -12.18 -19.17 0.92
N TRP A 78 -11.90 -20.04 1.90
CA TRP A 78 -11.04 -21.20 1.68
C TRP A 78 -11.64 -22.16 0.66
N ASP A 79 -12.90 -22.50 0.84
CA ASP A 79 -13.63 -23.44 -0.02
C ASP A 79 -13.98 -22.79 -1.36
N ASP A 80 -14.41 -21.53 -1.33
CA ASP A 80 -14.83 -20.81 -2.53
C ASP A 80 -13.69 -20.54 -3.49
N ALA A 81 -12.45 -20.45 -3.00
CA ALA A 81 -11.27 -20.42 -3.85
C ALA A 81 -11.12 -21.66 -4.75
N ALA A 82 -11.69 -22.82 -4.33
CA ALA A 82 -11.68 -24.03 -5.13
C ALA A 82 -12.86 -24.14 -6.11
N THR A 83 -13.81 -23.21 -6.06
CA THR A 83 -15.03 -23.29 -6.90
C THR A 83 -14.78 -22.80 -8.32
N ALA A 84 -15.63 -23.26 -9.25
CA ALA A 84 -15.56 -22.81 -10.65
C ALA A 84 -16.00 -21.34 -10.84
N GLY A 85 -16.64 -20.73 -9.82
CA GLY A 85 -17.12 -19.35 -9.82
C GLY A 85 -16.06 -18.34 -9.39
N ALA A 86 -15.00 -18.79 -8.71
CA ALA A 86 -13.94 -17.93 -8.22
C ALA A 86 -13.21 -17.18 -9.36
N SER A 87 -13.05 -15.88 -9.20
CA SER A 87 -12.36 -15.01 -10.13
C SER A 87 -10.99 -14.62 -9.59
N PHE A 88 -9.93 -15.03 -10.26
CA PHE A 88 -8.55 -14.68 -9.94
C PHE A 88 -8.02 -13.54 -10.81
N ALA A 89 -8.88 -12.61 -11.24
CA ALA A 89 -8.45 -11.37 -11.85
C ALA A 89 -7.68 -10.54 -10.81
N ALA A 90 -6.40 -10.29 -11.09
CA ALA A 90 -5.47 -9.69 -10.15
C ALA A 90 -5.89 -8.27 -9.75
N ALA A 91 -5.90 -8.01 -8.45
CA ALA A 91 -6.25 -6.70 -7.89
C ALA A 91 -5.43 -6.40 -6.64
N ALA A 92 -5.24 -5.11 -6.36
CA ALA A 92 -4.73 -4.61 -5.09
C ALA A 92 -5.55 -3.40 -4.67
N TYR A 93 -5.78 -3.26 -3.37
CA TYR A 93 -6.46 -2.07 -2.84
C TYR A 93 -5.45 -0.99 -2.50
N TYR A 94 -5.85 0.26 -2.63
CA TYR A 94 -5.00 1.37 -2.24
C TYR A 94 -5.74 2.45 -1.49
N ASP A 95 -4.99 3.22 -0.71
CA ASP A 95 -5.42 4.51 -0.20
C ASP A 95 -4.31 5.57 -0.31
N VAL A 96 -4.69 6.82 -0.11
CA VAL A 96 -3.78 7.96 -0.06
C VAL A 96 -4.12 8.82 1.14
N VAL A 97 -3.12 9.03 2.00
CA VAL A 97 -3.17 9.98 3.12
C VAL A 97 -2.20 11.12 2.83
N GLU A 98 -2.56 12.37 3.16
CA GLU A 98 -1.75 13.55 2.81
C GLU A 98 -1.44 14.45 3.99
N THR A 99 -0.21 14.92 4.03
CA THR A 99 0.19 16.09 4.82
C THR A 99 0.61 17.23 3.87
N SER A 100 0.99 18.36 4.40
CA SER A 100 1.55 19.46 3.58
C SER A 100 2.91 19.11 2.93
N THR A 101 3.63 18.09 3.45
CA THR A 101 4.98 17.73 2.99
C THR A 101 5.05 16.40 2.28
N HIS A 102 4.13 15.48 2.52
CA HIS A 102 4.17 14.11 2.00
C HIS A 102 2.80 13.60 1.56
N TRP A 103 2.82 12.70 0.61
CA TRP A 103 1.77 11.71 0.36
C TRP A 103 2.22 10.39 0.97
N TYR A 104 1.28 9.67 1.59
CA TYR A 104 1.45 8.31 2.06
C TYR A 104 0.49 7.44 1.26
N LEU A 105 1.03 6.46 0.57
CA LEU A 105 0.26 5.59 -0.30
C LEU A 105 0.34 4.17 0.24
N THR A 106 -0.79 3.65 0.67
CA THR A 106 -0.91 2.28 1.16
C THR A 106 -1.38 1.39 0.03
N TYR A 107 -0.82 0.19 -0.09
CA TYR A 107 -1.25 -0.86 -1.01
C TYR A 107 -1.45 -2.13 -0.22
N PHE A 108 -2.59 -2.79 -0.45
CA PHE A 108 -3.00 -4.00 0.21
C PHE A 108 -3.19 -5.11 -0.83
N PHE A 109 -2.49 -6.20 -0.64
CA PHE A 109 -2.53 -7.41 -1.44
C PHE A 109 -3.31 -8.47 -0.67
N TYR A 110 -4.28 -9.08 -1.32
CA TYR A 110 -5.17 -10.05 -0.71
C TYR A 110 -5.06 -11.39 -1.44
N HIS A 111 -5.03 -12.46 -0.64
CA HIS A 111 -5.06 -13.84 -1.06
C HIS A 111 -6.20 -14.58 -0.35
N PRO A 112 -6.89 -15.52 -0.99
CA PRO A 112 -7.99 -16.26 -0.34
C PRO A 112 -7.54 -17.14 0.83
N ARG A 113 -6.29 -17.56 0.84
CA ARG A 113 -5.73 -18.54 1.78
C ARG A 113 -4.35 -18.13 2.25
N ASP A 114 -4.04 -18.32 3.52
CA ASP A 114 -2.71 -18.67 4.03
C ASP A 114 -2.67 -20.19 4.19
N TRP A 115 -1.63 -20.86 3.70
CA TRP A 115 -1.60 -22.30 3.65
C TRP A 115 -0.20 -22.87 3.85
N VAL A 116 -0.13 -24.12 4.34
CA VAL A 116 1.13 -24.84 4.54
C VAL A 116 1.00 -26.28 4.01
N ASP A 117 2.12 -26.95 3.83
CA ASP A 117 2.18 -28.38 3.49
C ASP A 117 2.79 -29.22 4.64
N HIS A 118 2.59 -28.80 5.87
CA HIS A 118 3.19 -29.48 7.00
C HIS A 118 2.21 -30.52 7.57
N PRO A 119 2.58 -31.82 7.64
CA PRO A 119 1.64 -32.89 8.00
C PRO A 119 1.22 -32.92 9.48
N PHE A 120 1.76 -32.04 10.33
CA PHE A 120 1.50 -32.07 11.78
C PHE A 120 1.29 -30.70 12.42
N PHE A 121 1.60 -29.61 11.73
CA PHE A 121 1.48 -28.24 12.24
C PHE A 121 0.94 -27.38 11.10
N GLU A 122 -0.36 -27.26 11.06
CA GLU A 122 -1.08 -26.44 10.11
C GLU A 122 -1.51 -25.18 10.84
N THR A 123 -0.98 -24.05 10.41
CA THR A 123 -1.39 -22.71 10.88
C THR A 123 -2.16 -22.01 9.77
N GLU A 124 -2.88 -22.81 9.00
CA GLU A 124 -3.66 -22.36 7.85
C GLU A 124 -4.84 -21.52 8.28
N HIS A 125 -5.19 -20.57 7.44
CA HIS A 125 -6.41 -19.78 7.62
C HIS A 125 -6.90 -19.20 6.30
N GLU A 126 -8.15 -18.84 6.30
CA GLU A 126 -8.76 -18.06 5.24
C GLU A 126 -8.30 -16.63 5.29
N ASN A 127 -8.39 -15.95 4.15
CA ASN A 127 -8.17 -14.50 4.05
C ASN A 127 -6.80 -14.07 4.51
N ASP A 128 -5.85 -14.17 3.63
CA ASP A 128 -4.54 -13.59 3.88
C ASP A 128 -4.40 -12.23 3.22
N GLY A 129 -3.66 -11.34 3.87
CA GLY A 129 -3.55 -9.99 3.34
C GLY A 129 -2.47 -9.15 3.97
N GLU A 130 -1.50 -8.81 3.15
CA GLU A 130 -0.36 -8.00 3.50
C GLU A 130 -0.19 -6.81 2.57
N GLY A 131 0.77 -5.97 2.83
CA GLY A 131 0.94 -4.82 1.99
C GLY A 131 2.05 -3.89 2.44
N LEU A 132 1.93 -2.64 2.00
CA LEU A 132 2.97 -1.65 2.25
C LEU A 132 2.40 -0.24 2.31
N THR A 133 3.17 0.66 2.93
CA THR A 133 2.95 2.10 2.83
C THR A 133 4.22 2.79 2.33
N LEU A 134 4.07 3.62 1.31
CA LEU A 134 5.11 4.48 0.77
C LEU A 134 5.01 5.88 1.36
N ALA A 135 6.15 6.48 1.72
CA ALA A 135 6.25 7.88 2.04
C ALA A 135 6.88 8.63 0.84
N VAL A 136 6.10 9.48 0.20
CA VAL A 136 6.50 10.27 -0.99
C VAL A 136 6.51 11.75 -0.64
N GLU A 137 7.70 12.36 -0.69
CA GLU A 137 7.86 13.79 -0.41
C GLU A 137 7.33 14.65 -1.56
N LYS A 138 6.61 15.71 -1.22
CA LYS A 138 6.14 16.75 -2.14
C LYS A 138 7.28 17.72 -2.42
N ASP A 139 8.13 17.40 -3.38
CA ASP A 139 9.33 18.19 -3.76
C ASP A 139 9.05 19.31 -4.78
N GLY A 140 7.78 19.48 -5.17
CA GLY A 140 7.34 20.42 -6.19
C GLY A 140 7.20 19.80 -7.59
N SER A 141 7.66 18.57 -7.81
CA SER A 141 7.36 17.80 -9.03
C SER A 141 5.92 17.27 -8.99
N THR A 142 5.40 16.80 -10.12
CA THR A 142 4.02 16.29 -10.22
C THR A 142 3.75 15.11 -9.30
N TYR A 143 4.71 14.22 -9.15
CA TYR A 143 4.53 12.95 -8.44
C TYR A 143 5.38 12.83 -7.17
N GLY A 144 6.21 13.83 -6.86
CA GLY A 144 7.08 13.79 -5.68
C GLY A 144 8.25 12.81 -5.81
N VAL A 145 8.91 12.56 -4.68
CA VAL A 145 10.08 11.67 -4.57
C VAL A 145 9.84 10.65 -3.45
N LEU A 146 10.03 9.38 -3.76
CA LEU A 146 9.97 8.29 -2.76
C LEU A 146 11.08 8.49 -1.71
N ARG A 147 10.71 8.45 -0.44
CA ARG A 147 11.64 8.59 0.70
C ARG A 147 11.74 7.35 1.55
N GLY A 148 10.65 6.63 1.74
CA GLY A 148 10.61 5.41 2.53
C GLY A 148 9.49 4.49 2.10
N MET A 149 9.63 3.24 2.46
CA MET A 149 8.63 2.19 2.32
C MET A 149 8.64 1.36 3.61
N VAL A 150 7.47 1.00 4.09
CA VAL A 150 7.30 0.02 5.16
C VAL A 150 6.40 -1.08 4.63
N THR A 151 6.82 -2.34 4.72
CA THR A 151 6.05 -3.51 4.32
C THR A 151 5.58 -4.29 5.53
N VAL A 152 4.53 -5.05 5.36
CA VAL A 152 3.99 -5.99 6.34
C VAL A 152 4.37 -7.41 5.91
N ALA A 153 4.92 -8.19 6.81
CA ALA A 153 5.15 -9.60 6.60
C ALA A 153 4.76 -10.34 7.88
N HIS A 154 3.62 -11.02 7.84
CA HIS A 154 2.98 -11.65 9.00
C HIS A 154 2.70 -10.60 10.11
N SER A 155 3.29 -10.76 11.28
CA SER A 155 3.15 -9.85 12.41
C SER A 155 4.26 -8.80 12.52
N ASP A 156 5.16 -8.69 11.54
CA ASP A 156 6.31 -7.78 11.59
C ASP A 156 6.27 -6.74 10.47
N PHE A 157 6.75 -5.52 10.77
CA PHE A 157 6.97 -4.48 9.78
C PHE A 157 8.45 -4.38 9.40
N TYR A 158 8.71 -4.18 8.12
CA TYR A 158 10.07 -4.02 7.57
C TYR A 158 10.18 -2.67 6.88
N SER A 159 11.24 -1.91 7.20
CA SER A 159 11.43 -0.56 6.72
C SER A 159 12.55 -0.45 5.68
N TYR A 160 12.33 0.34 4.63
CA TYR A 160 13.25 0.48 3.50
C TYR A 160 13.38 1.92 3.06
N THR A 161 14.53 2.25 2.48
CA THR A 161 14.77 3.56 1.84
C THR A 161 15.28 3.37 0.41
N PRO A 162 15.04 4.31 -0.52
CA PRO A 162 15.63 4.27 -1.86
C PRO A 162 17.15 4.33 -1.81
N ALA A 163 17.82 3.78 -2.82
CA ALA A 163 19.27 3.89 -2.97
C ALA A 163 19.70 5.37 -3.00
N GLY A 164 20.65 5.75 -2.15
CA GLY A 164 21.06 7.14 -1.97
C GLY A 164 20.04 8.04 -1.30
N GLY A 165 18.98 7.46 -0.72
CA GLY A 165 17.98 8.15 0.08
C GLY A 165 18.60 8.84 1.30
N THR A 166 17.92 9.86 1.80
CA THR A 166 18.39 10.66 2.95
C THR A 166 17.80 10.21 4.28
N TRP A 167 16.76 9.38 4.26
CA TRP A 167 16.19 8.80 5.47
C TRP A 167 17.07 7.65 5.95
N THR A 168 17.24 7.53 7.26
CA THR A 168 18.05 6.48 7.90
C THR A 168 17.27 5.89 9.06
N SER A 169 17.80 4.84 9.68
CA SER A 169 17.23 4.20 10.86
C SER A 169 16.85 5.21 11.96
N GLY A 170 15.64 5.06 12.46
CA GLY A 170 15.11 5.80 13.61
C GLY A 170 14.97 4.88 14.83
N ALA A 171 13.75 4.71 15.34
CA ALA A 171 13.48 3.67 16.35
C ALA A 171 13.66 2.28 15.75
N GLU A 172 13.24 2.14 14.48
CA GLU A 172 13.47 0.95 13.67
C GLU A 172 14.77 1.00 12.87
N SER A 173 15.35 -0.19 12.64
CA SER A 173 16.46 -0.35 11.70
C SER A 173 15.95 -0.41 10.28
N VAL A 174 16.58 0.34 9.37
CA VAL A 174 16.30 0.18 7.94
C VAL A 174 16.79 -1.18 7.46
N ASP A 175 15.90 -2.03 6.98
CA ASP A 175 16.15 -3.42 6.59
C ASP A 175 16.77 -3.57 5.22
N GLY A 176 16.70 -2.52 4.41
CA GLY A 176 17.27 -2.57 3.07
C GLY A 176 16.91 -1.40 2.18
N THR A 177 17.06 -1.63 0.88
CA THR A 177 16.90 -0.61 -0.15
C THR A 177 15.74 -0.95 -1.07
N VAL A 178 14.86 0.02 -1.30
CA VAL A 178 13.83 -0.08 -2.34
C VAL A 178 14.50 0.01 -3.72
N GLN A 179 14.32 -1.02 -4.52
CA GLN A 179 14.65 -0.99 -5.94
C GLN A 179 13.50 -0.40 -6.74
N LEU A 180 13.82 0.29 -7.82
CA LEU A 180 12.85 0.77 -8.80
C LEU A 180 12.95 -0.08 -10.06
N GLN A 181 11.80 -0.52 -10.58
CA GLN A 181 11.68 -1.39 -11.75
C GLN A 181 10.78 -0.72 -12.81
N SER A 182 11.15 -0.92 -14.09
CA SER A 182 10.31 -0.48 -15.20
C SER A 182 9.11 -1.41 -15.37
N SER A 183 7.97 -0.83 -15.73
CA SER A 183 6.82 -1.57 -16.25
C SER A 183 6.87 -1.61 -17.78
N PRO A 184 6.47 -2.70 -18.45
CA PRO A 184 6.27 -2.71 -19.88
C PRO A 184 5.00 -1.96 -20.31
N HIS A 185 4.10 -1.63 -19.36
CA HIS A 185 2.79 -1.05 -19.63
C HIS A 185 2.73 0.47 -19.48
N ASP A 186 3.80 1.09 -18.95
CA ASP A 186 3.92 2.54 -18.84
C ASP A 186 5.38 3.02 -18.95
N SER A 187 5.62 4.30 -18.69
CA SER A 187 6.97 4.89 -18.78
C SER A 187 7.61 5.17 -17.42
N PHE A 188 7.01 4.69 -16.34
CA PHE A 188 7.47 5.00 -14.98
C PHE A 188 8.42 3.91 -14.43
N GLN A 189 9.11 4.30 -13.38
CA GLN A 189 9.86 3.38 -12.52
C GLN A 189 9.06 3.19 -11.23
N HIS A 190 8.68 1.98 -10.93
CA HIS A 190 7.87 1.60 -9.77
C HIS A 190 8.73 1.02 -8.66
N PRO A 191 8.38 1.21 -7.37
CA PRO A 191 8.95 0.41 -6.29
C PRO A 191 8.79 -1.07 -6.59
N ALA A 192 9.78 -1.88 -6.24
CA ALA A 192 9.69 -3.31 -6.45
C ALA A 192 9.53 -4.04 -5.10
N THR A 193 8.54 -4.90 -5.02
CA THR A 193 8.26 -5.76 -3.86
C THR A 193 8.31 -7.23 -4.24
N ALA A 194 8.53 -8.08 -3.26
CA ALA A 194 8.44 -9.53 -3.42
C ALA A 194 7.64 -10.12 -2.26
N GLN A 195 6.85 -11.13 -2.56
CA GLN A 195 5.99 -11.83 -1.60
C GLN A 195 6.26 -13.33 -1.68
N GLU A 196 6.35 -13.99 -0.56
CA GLU A 196 6.56 -15.43 -0.49
C GLU A 196 5.29 -16.20 -0.87
N ALA A 197 5.44 -17.44 -1.30
CA ALA A 197 4.33 -18.35 -1.45
C ALA A 197 3.79 -18.78 -0.08
N LYS A 198 2.55 -19.23 -0.03
CA LYS A 198 1.89 -19.82 1.15
C LYS A 198 1.47 -18.80 2.20
N GLY A 199 2.38 -18.27 3.00
CA GLY A 199 2.09 -17.33 4.07
C GLY A 199 2.23 -15.87 3.65
N HIS A 200 2.57 -15.58 2.41
CA HIS A 200 2.52 -14.29 1.72
C HIS A 200 3.25 -13.11 2.39
N GLY A 201 4.22 -13.35 3.28
CA GLY A 201 5.03 -12.29 3.86
C GLY A 201 5.65 -11.38 2.80
N LEU A 202 5.47 -10.06 2.92
CA LEU A 202 5.86 -9.08 1.90
C LEU A 202 7.11 -8.30 2.28
N LYS A 203 8.10 -8.28 1.39
CA LYS A 203 9.34 -7.51 1.56
C LYS A 203 9.72 -6.72 0.30
N ALA A 204 10.71 -5.83 0.43
CA ALA A 204 11.31 -5.22 -0.76
C ALA A 204 11.99 -6.28 -1.63
N TYR A 205 11.80 -6.20 -2.95
CA TYR A 205 12.53 -7.04 -3.89
C TYR A 205 14.04 -6.69 -3.88
N PRO A 206 14.98 -7.66 -3.87
CA PRO A 206 14.80 -9.13 -4.00
C PRO A 206 14.97 -9.88 -2.65
N GLN A 207 14.47 -9.38 -1.53
CA GLN A 207 14.69 -10.01 -0.23
C GLN A 207 13.92 -11.34 -0.08
N ILE A 208 12.87 -11.53 -0.85
CA ILE A 208 12.19 -12.82 -1.02
C ILE A 208 12.72 -13.47 -2.29
N THR A 209 13.08 -14.74 -2.20
CA THR A 209 13.56 -15.51 -3.35
C THR A 209 12.37 -16.15 -4.05
N ILE A 210 12.23 -15.91 -5.34
CA ILE A 210 11.23 -16.58 -6.16
C ILE A 210 11.79 -17.96 -6.53
N ASN A 211 11.21 -19.02 -6.00
CA ASN A 211 11.70 -20.39 -6.08
C ASN A 211 10.96 -21.20 -7.15
N GLY A 212 11.40 -21.15 -8.40
CA GLY A 212 10.79 -21.91 -9.49
C GLY A 212 9.69 -21.12 -10.17
N ASP A 213 8.41 -21.43 -9.89
CA ASP A 213 7.29 -20.68 -10.41
C ASP A 213 7.18 -19.30 -9.72
N GLY A 214 6.58 -18.35 -10.38
CA GLY A 214 6.37 -17.03 -9.85
C GLY A 214 5.71 -16.11 -10.85
N ILE A 215 4.95 -15.16 -10.36
CA ILE A 215 4.22 -14.19 -11.16
C ILE A 215 4.87 -12.83 -11.01
N VAL A 216 4.90 -12.05 -12.08
CA VAL A 216 5.24 -10.63 -12.02
C VAL A 216 3.99 -9.82 -12.35
N TYR A 217 3.56 -9.06 -11.36
CA TYR A 217 2.39 -8.20 -11.45
C TYR A 217 2.79 -6.74 -11.71
N TYR A 218 2.12 -6.11 -12.65
CA TYR A 218 2.30 -4.70 -13.02
C TYR A 218 1.03 -3.89 -12.72
N PRO A 219 1.17 -2.67 -12.17
CA PRO A 219 0.01 -1.85 -11.85
C PRO A 219 -0.76 -1.41 -13.09
N SER A 220 -2.09 -1.44 -13.00
CA SER A 220 -2.98 -1.09 -14.09
C SER A 220 -4.34 -0.58 -13.59
N THR A 221 -5.20 -0.20 -14.51
CA THR A 221 -6.62 0.09 -14.26
C THR A 221 -7.53 -1.11 -14.53
N VAL A 222 -6.97 -2.22 -14.99
CA VAL A 222 -7.66 -3.48 -15.24
C VAL A 222 -6.89 -4.64 -14.62
N GLY A 223 -7.59 -5.67 -14.20
CA GLY A 223 -6.98 -6.90 -13.66
C GLY A 223 -7.00 -8.01 -14.71
N GLU A 224 -5.90 -8.73 -14.82
CA GLU A 224 -5.76 -9.94 -15.63
C GLU A 224 -5.71 -11.17 -14.73
N THR A 225 -6.19 -12.29 -15.21
CA THR A 225 -6.01 -13.56 -14.53
C THR A 225 -4.69 -14.18 -14.99
N PRO A 226 -3.76 -14.53 -14.08
CA PRO A 226 -2.54 -15.22 -14.46
C PRO A 226 -2.82 -16.47 -15.29
N SER A 227 -2.11 -16.64 -16.38
CA SER A 227 -2.26 -17.79 -17.27
C SER A 227 -1.66 -19.08 -16.69
N SER A 228 -0.77 -18.94 -15.71
CA SER A 228 -0.14 -20.01 -14.95
C SER A 228 0.56 -19.44 -13.71
N GLY A 229 1.01 -20.29 -12.79
CA GLY A 229 1.85 -19.90 -11.66
C GLY A 229 3.24 -19.34 -12.06
N ASN A 230 3.54 -19.27 -13.35
CA ASN A 230 4.80 -18.72 -13.86
C ASN A 230 4.57 -17.64 -14.93
N ASP A 231 3.53 -16.84 -14.78
CA ASP A 231 3.21 -15.74 -15.67
C ASP A 231 3.99 -14.47 -15.26
N ARG A 232 4.83 -13.99 -16.17
CA ARG A 232 5.74 -12.87 -15.88
C ARG A 232 5.25 -11.53 -16.40
N ASP A 233 3.99 -11.45 -16.84
CA ASP A 233 3.41 -10.22 -17.40
C ASP A 233 1.89 -10.17 -17.14
N VAL A 234 1.54 -9.93 -15.87
CA VAL A 234 0.14 -9.85 -15.40
C VAL A 234 -0.16 -8.43 -14.92
N GLN A 235 -1.21 -7.82 -15.43
CA GLN A 235 -1.67 -6.54 -14.92
C GLN A 235 -2.61 -6.74 -13.73
N TYR A 236 -2.41 -5.98 -12.64
CA TYR A 236 -3.33 -5.95 -11.51
C TYR A 236 -4.08 -4.62 -11.44
N GLN A 237 -5.38 -4.71 -11.17
CA GLN A 237 -6.24 -3.53 -11.01
C GLN A 237 -6.00 -2.86 -9.65
N LEU A 238 -5.90 -1.53 -9.65
CA LEU A 238 -5.96 -0.73 -8.42
C LEU A 238 -7.40 -0.39 -8.05
N ILE A 239 -7.79 -0.72 -6.82
CA ILE A 239 -9.12 -0.46 -6.25
C ILE A 239 -8.99 0.53 -5.11
N ASP A 240 -9.69 1.65 -5.17
CA ASP A 240 -9.71 2.61 -4.07
C ASP A 240 -10.39 1.99 -2.84
N LEU A 241 -9.66 1.89 -1.75
CA LEU A 241 -10.14 1.33 -0.47
C LEU A 241 -11.38 2.07 0.05
N PHE A 242 -11.50 3.37 -0.25
CA PHE A 242 -12.58 4.25 0.20
C PHE A 242 -13.65 4.51 -0.85
N ALA A 243 -13.61 3.83 -2.00
CA ALA A 243 -14.73 3.86 -2.93
C ALA A 243 -16.04 3.41 -2.26
N ALA A 244 -17.18 3.76 -2.84
CA ALA A 244 -18.48 3.43 -2.27
C ALA A 244 -18.68 1.90 -2.09
N ASP A 245 -18.08 1.11 -2.96
CA ASP A 245 -18.01 -0.34 -2.96
C ASP A 245 -16.63 -0.87 -2.50
N GLY A 246 -15.78 0.01 -1.98
CA GLY A 246 -14.46 -0.32 -1.46
C GLY A 246 -14.49 -1.05 -0.12
N LEU A 247 -13.37 -1.67 0.21
CA LEU A 247 -13.27 -2.52 1.40
C LEU A 247 -13.55 -1.76 2.72
N TRP A 248 -13.18 -0.47 2.80
CA TRP A 248 -13.51 0.37 3.97
C TRP A 248 -15.00 0.52 4.23
N ALA A 249 -15.83 0.49 3.18
CA ALA A 249 -17.29 0.52 3.35
C ALA A 249 -17.79 -0.73 4.10
N GLN A 250 -17.07 -1.84 4.00
CA GLN A 250 -17.36 -3.13 4.62
C GLN A 250 -16.80 -3.31 6.03
N ARG A 251 -16.06 -2.35 6.58
CA ARG A 251 -15.35 -2.45 7.88
C ARG A 251 -16.22 -2.87 9.07
N ASN A 252 -17.53 -2.74 8.97
CA ASN A 252 -18.52 -3.15 9.97
C ASN A 252 -19.33 -4.39 9.54
N ASN A 253 -19.00 -5.00 8.42
CA ASN A 253 -19.63 -6.24 7.97
C ASN A 253 -19.06 -7.40 8.79
N THR A 254 -19.87 -7.95 9.69
CA THR A 254 -19.47 -9.02 10.61
C THR A 254 -19.35 -10.39 9.95
N SER A 255 -19.80 -10.54 8.70
CA SER A 255 -19.52 -11.73 7.90
C SER A 255 -18.13 -11.71 7.31
N LEU A 256 -17.56 -10.50 7.09
CA LEU A 256 -16.23 -10.31 6.51
C LEU A 256 -15.15 -10.01 7.56
N PHE A 257 -15.49 -9.32 8.67
CA PHE A 257 -14.54 -8.92 9.71
C PHE A 257 -15.04 -9.30 11.10
N VAL A 258 -14.18 -9.85 11.93
CA VAL A 258 -14.49 -10.12 13.34
C VAL A 258 -14.24 -8.91 14.23
N SER A 259 -13.18 -8.14 13.99
CA SER A 259 -12.85 -6.91 14.73
C SER A 259 -11.82 -6.08 13.97
N LEU A 260 -11.88 -4.75 14.11
CA LEU A 260 -10.82 -3.79 13.70
C LEU A 260 -10.04 -4.13 12.41
N GLY A 261 -10.69 -4.70 11.42
CA GLY A 261 -10.06 -5.08 10.17
C GLY A 261 -9.46 -6.47 10.15
N THR A 262 -9.55 -7.27 11.21
CA THR A 262 -9.25 -8.69 11.15
C THR A 262 -10.36 -9.39 10.37
N PHE A 263 -9.99 -10.09 9.32
CA PHE A 263 -10.93 -10.87 8.53
C PHE A 263 -11.59 -11.98 9.39
N ALA A 264 -12.81 -12.32 9.04
CA ALA A 264 -13.49 -13.45 9.66
C ALA A 264 -12.95 -14.73 9.01
N GLY A 265 -12.38 -15.60 9.81
CA GLY A 265 -12.11 -16.98 9.46
C GLY A 265 -13.01 -17.91 10.25
N ASP A 266 -13.04 -19.16 9.90
CA ASP A 266 -13.68 -20.18 10.72
C ASP A 266 -12.64 -21.16 11.29
N ASP A 267 -13.05 -21.89 12.31
CA ASP A 267 -12.27 -22.93 12.99
C ASP A 267 -12.90 -24.31 12.79
N SER A 268 -13.72 -24.46 11.78
CA SER A 268 -14.52 -25.68 11.58
C SER A 268 -13.74 -26.85 10.98
N GLY A 269 -12.47 -26.64 10.60
CA GLY A 269 -11.64 -27.65 9.96
C GLY A 269 -11.86 -27.79 8.47
N ASP A 270 -12.52 -26.83 7.85
CA ASP A 270 -12.82 -26.87 6.41
C ASP A 270 -11.63 -26.47 5.55
N CYS A 271 -10.67 -25.73 6.10
CA CYS A 271 -9.48 -25.27 5.38
C CYS A 271 -8.30 -26.25 5.44
N GLY A 272 -8.41 -27.39 6.06
CA GLY A 272 -7.34 -28.38 6.16
C GLY A 272 -7.79 -29.82 6.22
N GLN A 273 -6.88 -30.70 6.55
CA GLN A 273 -7.13 -32.14 6.72
C GLN A 273 -6.69 -32.62 8.10
N GLY A 274 -7.36 -32.21 9.15
CA GLY A 274 -6.99 -32.68 10.48
C GLY A 274 -7.75 -31.98 11.60
N THR A 275 -7.39 -32.23 12.83
CA THR A 275 -8.05 -31.70 14.04
C THR A 275 -7.53 -30.31 14.47
N TRP A 276 -6.63 -29.70 13.70
CA TRP A 276 -5.92 -28.45 14.06
C TRP A 276 -5.90 -27.44 12.92
N ASP A 277 -6.88 -27.55 12.02
CA ASP A 277 -6.72 -27.08 10.66
C ASP A 277 -6.85 -25.57 10.52
N CYS A 278 -7.97 -25.00 10.70
CA CYS A 278 -8.10 -23.56 10.57
C CYS A 278 -7.95 -22.86 11.91
N THR A 279 -7.30 -21.72 11.90
CA THR A 279 -7.38 -20.78 13.01
C THR A 279 -8.43 -19.72 12.70
N THR A 280 -9.04 -19.17 13.75
CA THR A 280 -9.91 -18.00 13.62
C THR A 280 -9.11 -16.72 13.32
N ASP A 281 -7.78 -16.83 13.31
CA ASP A 281 -6.84 -15.74 13.12
C ASP A 281 -6.54 -15.54 11.64
N SER A 282 -7.46 -14.93 10.96
CA SER A 282 -7.26 -14.43 9.60
C SER A 282 -6.43 -13.13 9.61
N ALA A 283 -5.79 -12.83 8.49
CA ALA A 283 -5.03 -11.61 8.31
C ALA A 283 -5.86 -10.33 8.51
N ASN A 284 -5.18 -9.22 8.48
CA ASN A 284 -5.77 -7.91 8.72
C ASN A 284 -5.80 -7.05 7.45
N ALA A 285 -6.88 -6.34 7.26
CA ALA A 285 -6.93 -5.20 6.35
C ALA A 285 -6.01 -4.05 6.87
N PRO A 286 -5.64 -3.07 6.03
CA PRO A 286 -4.64 -2.06 6.38
C PRO A 286 -4.86 -1.32 7.71
N TRP A 287 -6.11 -1.07 8.07
CA TRP A 287 -6.45 -0.42 9.36
C TRP A 287 -6.38 -1.36 10.57
N GLY A 288 -6.04 -2.61 10.36
CA GLY A 288 -5.87 -3.64 11.40
C GLY A 288 -4.45 -4.18 11.53
N TRP A 289 -3.52 -3.80 10.63
CA TRP A 289 -2.14 -4.27 10.70
C TRP A 289 -1.48 -3.92 12.04
N ASP A 290 -0.76 -4.86 12.59
CA ASP A 290 -0.04 -4.71 13.85
C ASP A 290 1.42 -5.11 13.67
N ASP A 291 2.30 -4.46 14.41
CA ASP A 291 3.71 -4.82 14.50
C ASP A 291 3.92 -5.50 15.85
N GLY A 292 4.07 -6.82 15.83
CA GLY A 292 4.06 -7.64 17.03
C GLY A 292 5.27 -7.45 17.92
N ASN A 293 6.40 -7.01 17.34
CA ASN A 293 7.66 -6.85 18.08
C ASN A 293 7.94 -5.39 18.46
N ASP A 294 7.22 -4.42 17.88
CA ASP A 294 7.39 -2.99 18.08
C ASP A 294 6.14 -2.30 18.62
N ALA A 295 6.24 -1.03 18.90
CA ALA A 295 5.23 -0.31 19.65
C ALA A 295 4.32 0.65 18.86
N PRO A 296 4.15 0.59 17.49
CA PRO A 296 3.13 1.39 16.87
C PRO A 296 1.74 0.93 17.34
N ALA A 297 0.78 1.83 17.31
CA ALA A 297 -0.60 1.43 17.55
C ALA A 297 -1.10 0.61 16.36
N ARG A 298 -1.88 -0.42 16.62
CA ARG A 298 -2.51 -1.26 15.60
C ARG A 298 -3.21 -0.40 14.54
N GLY A 299 -2.95 -0.69 13.27
CA GLY A 299 -3.42 0.07 12.11
C GLY A 299 -2.70 1.40 11.87
N GLU A 300 -1.70 1.76 12.69
CA GLU A 300 -1.00 3.05 12.56
C GLU A 300 -0.31 3.21 11.21
N LEU A 301 0.20 2.12 10.62
CA LEU A 301 0.85 2.15 9.32
C LEU A 301 -0.02 2.77 8.23
N ALA A 302 -1.30 2.46 8.19
CA ALA A 302 -2.23 3.04 7.22
C ALA A 302 -2.95 4.29 7.74
N THR A 303 -3.35 4.31 9.03
CA THR A 303 -4.24 5.35 9.55
C THR A 303 -3.53 6.59 10.09
N ASP A 304 -2.26 6.48 10.50
CA ASP A 304 -1.39 7.58 10.98
C ASP A 304 0.05 7.46 10.45
N PRO A 305 0.24 7.28 9.12
CA PRO A 305 1.54 6.94 8.53
C PRO A 305 2.61 8.04 8.73
N ALA A 306 2.23 9.29 8.92
CA ALA A 306 3.18 10.36 9.22
C ALA A 306 3.78 10.23 10.62
N LYS A 307 3.00 9.73 11.58
CA LYS A 307 3.49 9.43 12.93
C LYS A 307 4.42 8.23 12.92
N LEU A 308 4.03 7.15 12.25
CA LEU A 308 4.85 5.95 12.12
C LEU A 308 6.18 6.26 11.41
N SER A 309 6.15 6.97 10.27
CA SER A 309 7.38 7.35 9.57
C SER A 309 8.32 8.20 10.43
N ALA A 310 7.77 9.11 11.25
CA ALA A 310 8.57 9.92 12.17
C ALA A 310 9.20 9.11 13.32
N ALA A 311 8.67 7.94 13.64
CA ALA A 311 9.22 7.03 14.61
C ALA A 311 10.25 6.08 13.98
N TYR A 312 9.90 5.48 12.85
CA TYR A 312 10.71 4.46 12.18
C TYR A 312 11.97 5.03 11.52
N PHE A 313 11.91 6.26 11.03
CA PHE A 313 13.02 6.87 10.32
C PHE A 313 13.57 8.12 11.00
N THR A 314 14.88 8.30 10.93
CA THR A 314 15.52 9.58 11.13
C THR A 314 15.42 10.38 9.83
N ILE A 315 14.64 11.46 9.85
CA ILE A 315 14.24 12.23 8.68
C ILE A 315 14.96 13.58 8.69
N PRO A 316 15.89 13.84 7.75
CA PRO A 316 16.45 15.18 7.59
C PRO A 316 15.38 16.10 6.96
N GLY A 317 15.25 17.30 7.52
CA GLY A 317 14.29 18.29 7.02
C GLY A 317 12.96 18.31 7.78
N SER A 318 11.91 18.81 7.12
CA SER A 318 10.59 18.95 7.73
C SER A 318 9.65 17.83 7.32
N LEU A 319 9.12 17.12 8.29
CA LEU A 319 8.01 16.20 8.13
C LEU A 319 6.77 16.80 8.82
N SER A 320 5.73 17.12 8.06
CA SER A 320 4.46 17.50 8.65
C SER A 320 3.73 16.27 9.17
N ARG A 321 3.25 16.35 10.40
CA ARG A 321 2.38 15.34 11.02
C ARG A 321 0.91 15.77 11.05
N THR A 322 0.61 16.91 10.45
CA THR A 322 -0.76 17.40 10.33
C THR A 322 -1.31 17.03 8.96
N TYR A 323 -2.37 16.25 8.95
CA TYR A 323 -3.00 15.79 7.73
C TYR A 323 -3.81 16.91 7.06
N THR A 324 -3.58 17.07 5.77
CA THR A 324 -4.43 17.87 4.88
C THR A 324 -5.54 17.00 4.28
N TYR A 325 -5.32 15.69 4.19
CA TYR A 325 -6.31 14.68 3.84
C TYR A 325 -5.97 13.37 4.55
N ASN A 326 -6.91 12.84 5.28
CA ASN A 326 -6.83 11.50 5.87
C ASN A 326 -8.25 10.91 5.90
N PRO A 327 -8.55 9.93 5.04
CA PRO A 327 -9.89 9.36 4.95
C PRO A 327 -10.30 8.55 6.19
N TYR A 328 -9.32 8.13 7.00
CA TYR A 328 -9.59 7.46 8.28
C TYR A 328 -9.98 8.43 9.40
N SER A 329 -9.73 9.73 9.29
CA SER A 329 -9.72 10.68 10.40
C SER A 329 -11.04 10.83 11.16
N SER A 330 -12.19 10.58 10.54
CA SER A 330 -13.49 10.58 11.21
C SER A 330 -13.77 9.30 12.02
N ALA A 331 -13.06 8.22 11.71
CA ALA A 331 -13.20 6.91 12.35
C ALA A 331 -11.93 6.52 13.16
N ALA A 332 -10.79 7.14 12.91
CA ALA A 332 -9.51 6.81 13.55
C ALA A 332 -9.56 6.96 15.08
N ALA A 333 -10.29 7.94 15.60
CA ALA A 333 -10.46 8.08 17.04
C ALA A 333 -11.28 6.93 17.67
N ALA A 334 -12.25 6.39 16.94
CA ALA A 334 -13.04 5.25 17.39
C ALA A 334 -12.27 3.94 17.28
N LEU A 335 -11.51 3.75 16.19
CA LEU A 335 -10.64 2.59 15.98
C LEU A 335 -9.51 2.53 17.01
N LYS A 336 -8.86 3.66 17.28
CA LYS A 336 -7.81 3.74 18.30
C LYS A 336 -8.32 3.37 19.68
N LYS A 337 -9.48 3.87 20.07
CA LYS A 337 -10.11 3.54 21.35
C LYS A 337 -10.48 2.05 21.45
N ALA A 338 -10.92 1.45 20.35
CA ALA A 338 -11.25 0.02 20.31
C ALA A 338 -9.97 -0.84 20.35
N ALA A 339 -8.89 -0.46 19.66
CA ALA A 339 -7.60 -1.15 19.69
C ALA A 339 -6.95 -1.12 21.09
N GLU A 340 -7.08 -0.02 21.82
CA GLU A 340 -6.58 0.09 23.20
C GLU A 340 -7.30 -0.84 24.18
N THR A 341 -8.47 -1.38 23.81
CA THR A 341 -9.28 -2.26 24.65
C THR A 341 -9.14 -3.75 24.33
N LEU A 342 -8.49 -4.09 23.22
CA LEU A 342 -8.23 -5.49 22.85
C LEU A 342 -6.94 -6.01 23.54
N PRO A 343 -6.97 -7.26 24.06
CA PRO A 343 -5.74 -7.89 24.52
C PRO A 343 -4.80 -8.11 23.33
N ARG A 344 -3.52 -7.76 23.48
CA ARG A 344 -2.50 -8.16 22.51
C ARG A 344 -2.41 -9.67 22.54
N THR A 345 -2.73 -10.34 21.47
CA THR A 345 -2.40 -11.74 21.29
C THR A 345 -0.90 -11.82 21.11
N ILE A 346 -0.21 -12.42 22.07
CA ILE A 346 1.20 -12.79 21.94
C ILE A 346 1.14 -14.20 21.35
N ASP A 347 1.40 -14.31 20.07
CA ASP A 347 1.68 -15.58 19.40
C ASP A 347 3.14 -16.00 19.60
#